data_a55779e6bfdd9f66d6bfd886de103997
#
_entry.id   a55779e6bfdd9f66d6bfd886de103997
#
_cell.length_a   1.000
_cell.length_b   1.000
_cell.length_c   1.000
_cell.angle_alpha   90.00
_cell.angle_beta   90.00
_cell.angle_gamma   90.00
#
_symmetry.space_group_name_H-M   'P 1'
#
loop_
_entity.id
_entity.type
_entity.pdbx_description
1 polymer ?
#
loop_
_entity_poly.entity_id
_entity_poly.type
_entity_poly.pdbx_seq_one_letter_code
_entity_poly.pdbx_strand_id
1 'polypeptide(L)'
;YFTVKDKENPGSLDAIMWSRNYALCGINLEVGMEIILNGHPNVYPNNGRLSFVADTVELVGEGALKKAYDDLRKKLEAEGVFALERKRMLPDYVQRIGVSTSTKGAVIHDGENNLGKFGFAVNVIDSRVEGAQAAAPLLAAIKAMRRLDIEALVIIRGGGSLESLQAFNNEALVREVVDFPVPVIAGIG
;
A
#
# COMPACT_ATOMS: atom_id res chain seq x y z
N TYR A 1 -15.85 -7.71 -12.94
CA TYR A 1 -17.14 -8.18 -12.40
C TYR A 1 -16.92 -9.50 -11.68
N PHE A 2 -17.47 -9.64 -10.50
CA PHE A 2 -17.46 -10.88 -9.71
C PHE A 2 -18.66 -10.91 -8.77
N THR A 3 -18.98 -12.08 -8.23
CA THR A 3 -20.08 -12.27 -7.28
C THR A 3 -19.50 -12.70 -5.95
N VAL A 4 -19.89 -12.01 -4.87
CA VAL A 4 -19.60 -12.42 -3.51
C VAL A 4 -20.80 -13.15 -2.92
N LYS A 5 -20.51 -14.12 -2.05
CA LYS A 5 -21.53 -14.87 -1.31
C LYS A 5 -21.29 -14.69 0.16
N ASP A 6 -22.37 -14.64 0.92
CA ASP A 6 -22.30 -14.73 2.36
C ASP A 6 -21.78 -16.11 2.77
N LYS A 7 -21.00 -16.18 3.86
CA LYS A 7 -20.40 -17.43 4.34
C LYS A 7 -21.42 -18.36 5.00
N GLU A 8 -22.42 -17.79 5.66
CA GLU A 8 -23.38 -18.50 6.50
C GLU A 8 -24.78 -18.56 5.88
N ASN A 9 -25.09 -17.59 4.99
CA ASN A 9 -26.41 -17.44 4.42
C ASN A 9 -26.40 -17.62 2.89
N PRO A 10 -27.54 -17.98 2.26
CA PRO A 10 -27.63 -18.18 0.80
C PRO A 10 -27.58 -16.87 -0.02
N GLY A 11 -27.26 -15.75 0.63
CA GLY A 11 -27.17 -14.43 -0.02
C GLY A 11 -26.00 -14.33 -0.98
N SER A 12 -26.23 -13.69 -2.13
CA SER A 12 -25.17 -13.31 -3.07
C SER A 12 -25.36 -11.88 -3.54
N LEU A 13 -24.23 -11.20 -3.81
CA LEU A 13 -24.22 -9.83 -4.28
C LEU A 13 -23.23 -9.70 -5.43
N ASP A 14 -23.70 -9.14 -6.54
CA ASP A 14 -22.83 -8.82 -7.67
C ASP A 14 -21.98 -7.59 -7.34
N ALA A 15 -20.68 -7.70 -7.56
CA ALA A 15 -19.73 -6.64 -7.32
C ALA A 15 -19.03 -6.21 -8.63
N ILE A 16 -18.75 -4.92 -8.68
CA ILE A 16 -18.03 -4.28 -9.78
C ILE A 16 -16.84 -3.59 -9.19
N MET A 17 -15.66 -3.85 -9.75
CA MET A 17 -14.46 -3.12 -9.41
C MET A 17 -13.81 -2.61 -10.69
N TRP A 18 -13.46 -1.34 -10.72
CA TRP A 18 -12.79 -0.75 -11.87
C TRP A 18 -11.35 -1.29 -11.98
N SER A 19 -10.90 -1.53 -13.18
CA SER A 19 -9.57 -2.12 -13.45
C SER A 19 -8.43 -1.36 -12.78
N ARG A 20 -8.53 -0.04 -12.68
CA ARG A 20 -7.55 0.78 -11.95
C ARG A 20 -7.52 0.46 -10.46
N ASN A 21 -8.68 0.36 -9.82
CA ASN A 21 -8.78 0.04 -8.39
C ASN A 21 -8.32 -1.40 -8.14
N TYR A 22 -8.71 -2.33 -9.03
CA TYR A 22 -8.28 -3.71 -8.95
C TYR A 22 -6.75 -3.86 -9.03
N ALA A 23 -6.11 -3.18 -9.97
CA ALA A 23 -4.65 -3.16 -10.08
C ALA A 23 -3.96 -2.56 -8.83
N LEU A 24 -4.60 -1.56 -8.20
CA LEU A 24 -4.09 -0.94 -6.98
C LEU A 24 -4.30 -1.81 -5.73
N CYS A 25 -5.22 -2.78 -5.73
CA CYS A 25 -5.35 -3.71 -4.61
C CYS A 25 -4.20 -4.73 -4.55
N GLY A 26 -3.57 -5.04 -5.69
CA GLY A 26 -2.45 -5.97 -5.76
C GLY A 26 -2.82 -7.42 -5.42
N ILE A 27 -4.12 -7.76 -5.49
CA ILE A 27 -4.67 -9.07 -5.15
C ILE A 27 -5.18 -9.73 -6.43
N ASN A 28 -4.82 -10.97 -6.65
CA ASN A 28 -5.46 -11.80 -7.67
C ASN A 28 -6.63 -12.54 -7.03
N LEU A 29 -7.87 -12.12 -7.34
CA LEU A 29 -9.07 -12.71 -6.78
C LEU A 29 -9.32 -14.10 -7.37
N GLU A 30 -9.44 -15.08 -6.50
CA GLU A 30 -9.78 -16.48 -6.85
C GLU A 30 -11.07 -16.90 -6.15
N VAL A 31 -11.78 -17.85 -6.74
CA VAL A 31 -12.99 -18.40 -6.14
C VAL A 31 -12.65 -19.12 -4.82
N GLY A 32 -13.42 -18.83 -3.78
CA GLY A 32 -13.22 -19.39 -2.44
C GLY A 32 -12.40 -18.53 -1.49
N MET A 33 -11.87 -17.39 -1.95
CA MET A 33 -11.23 -16.43 -1.06
C MET A 33 -12.27 -15.76 -0.16
N GLU A 34 -11.92 -15.58 1.11
CA GLU A 34 -12.66 -14.73 2.04
C GLU A 34 -12.09 -13.30 1.95
N ILE A 35 -12.99 -12.34 1.67
CA ILE A 35 -12.58 -10.96 1.39
C ILE A 35 -13.50 -9.96 2.09
N ILE A 36 -12.98 -8.79 2.39
CA ILE A 36 -13.73 -7.60 2.78
C ILE A 36 -13.73 -6.63 1.61
N LEU A 37 -14.92 -6.20 1.20
CA LEU A 37 -15.09 -5.16 0.18
C LEU A 37 -15.41 -3.83 0.85
N ASN A 38 -14.67 -2.80 0.50
CA ASN A 38 -15.02 -1.43 0.83
C ASN A 38 -15.48 -0.71 -0.43
N GLY A 39 -16.61 -0.01 -0.35
CA GLY A 39 -17.23 0.64 -1.50
C GLY A 39 -18.64 1.12 -1.17
N HIS A 40 -19.49 1.14 -2.17
CA HIS A 40 -20.87 1.61 -2.01
C HIS A 40 -21.85 0.79 -2.86
N PRO A 41 -23.10 0.66 -2.41
CA PRO A 41 -24.15 0.04 -3.23
C PRO A 41 -24.50 0.93 -4.42
N ASN A 42 -24.83 0.31 -5.53
CA ASN A 42 -25.28 0.98 -6.75
C ASN A 42 -26.51 0.28 -7.32
N VAL A 43 -27.54 1.05 -7.63
CA VAL A 43 -28.73 0.55 -8.31
C VAL A 43 -28.70 1.02 -9.76
N TYR A 44 -28.71 0.07 -10.69
CA TYR A 44 -28.68 0.40 -12.11
C TYR A 44 -30.04 0.97 -12.57
N PRO A 45 -30.10 2.22 -13.04
CA PRO A 45 -31.39 2.92 -13.28
C PRO A 45 -32.31 2.21 -14.27
N ASN A 46 -31.73 1.53 -15.27
CA ASN A 46 -32.53 0.96 -16.38
C ASN A 46 -33.29 -0.30 -15.99
N ASN A 47 -32.86 -1.06 -14.99
CA ASN A 47 -33.47 -2.33 -14.64
C ASN A 47 -33.59 -2.59 -13.13
N GLY A 48 -33.20 -1.61 -12.29
CA GLY A 48 -33.28 -1.73 -10.84
C GLY A 48 -32.29 -2.74 -10.23
N ARG A 49 -31.32 -3.27 -10.99
CA ARG A 49 -30.36 -4.26 -10.49
C ARG A 49 -29.45 -3.64 -9.44
N LEU A 50 -29.41 -4.25 -8.26
CA LEU A 50 -28.49 -3.91 -7.20
C LEU A 50 -27.11 -4.51 -7.49
N SER A 51 -26.06 -3.72 -7.33
CA SER A 51 -24.67 -4.15 -7.37
C SER A 51 -23.87 -3.40 -6.30
N PHE A 52 -22.67 -3.88 -5.98
CA PHE A 52 -21.75 -3.20 -5.10
C PHE A 52 -20.55 -2.71 -5.91
N VAL A 53 -20.30 -1.41 -5.89
CA VAL A 53 -19.10 -0.84 -6.51
C VAL A 53 -18.00 -0.86 -5.46
N ALA A 54 -17.02 -1.73 -5.68
CA ALA A 54 -15.90 -1.92 -4.76
C ALA A 54 -14.77 -0.95 -5.11
N ASP A 55 -14.31 -0.19 -4.12
CA ASP A 55 -13.15 0.68 -4.21
C ASP A 55 -11.87 -0.05 -3.82
N THR A 56 -11.95 -0.88 -2.76
CA THR A 56 -10.83 -1.72 -2.31
C THR A 56 -11.29 -3.11 -1.91
N VAL A 57 -10.37 -4.06 -1.98
CA VAL A 57 -10.52 -5.44 -1.51
C VAL A 57 -9.44 -5.73 -0.48
N GLU A 58 -9.82 -6.37 0.60
CA GLU A 58 -8.91 -6.86 1.63
C GLU A 58 -9.04 -8.38 1.73
N LEU A 59 -7.92 -9.08 1.80
CA LEU A 59 -7.90 -10.51 2.10
C LEU A 59 -8.11 -10.72 3.59
N VAL A 60 -8.89 -11.73 3.94
CA VAL A 60 -9.11 -12.18 5.31
C VAL A 60 -8.33 -13.46 5.56
N GLY A 61 -7.68 -13.51 6.72
CA GLY A 61 -6.95 -14.68 7.19
C GLY A 61 -5.48 -14.68 6.81
N GLU A 62 -4.64 -15.03 7.79
CA GLU A 62 -3.18 -15.02 7.68
C GLU A 62 -2.65 -15.89 6.54
N GLY A 63 -3.29 -17.03 6.27
CA GLY A 63 -2.89 -17.95 5.20
C GLY A 63 -3.01 -17.33 3.81
N ALA A 64 -4.12 -16.63 3.53
CA ALA A 64 -4.32 -15.93 2.26
C ALA A 64 -3.35 -14.77 2.09
N LEU A 65 -3.13 -14.00 3.16
CA LEU A 65 -2.18 -12.90 3.18
C LEU A 65 -0.75 -13.37 2.94
N LYS A 66 -0.34 -14.44 3.60
CA LYS A 66 0.98 -15.03 3.42
C LYS A 66 1.17 -15.57 2.01
N LYS A 67 0.18 -16.28 1.46
CA LYS A 67 0.22 -16.77 0.07
C LYS A 67 0.42 -15.60 -0.90
N ALA A 68 -0.38 -14.54 -0.79
CA ALA A 68 -0.29 -13.37 -1.66
C ALA A 68 1.09 -12.69 -1.57
N TYR A 69 1.65 -12.59 -0.36
CA TYR A 69 3.00 -12.09 -0.16
C TYR A 69 4.06 -12.97 -0.83
N ASP A 70 4.00 -14.29 -0.60
CA ASP A 70 4.98 -15.23 -1.15
C ASP A 70 4.95 -15.25 -2.68
N ASP A 71 3.76 -15.18 -3.28
CA ASP A 71 3.57 -15.16 -4.73
C ASP A 71 4.13 -13.86 -5.34
N LEU A 72 3.82 -12.71 -4.75
CA LEU A 72 4.38 -11.43 -5.18
C LEU A 72 5.90 -11.39 -5.02
N ARG A 73 6.41 -11.85 -3.88
CA ARG A 73 7.84 -11.91 -3.62
C ARG A 73 8.56 -12.75 -4.66
N LYS A 74 8.08 -13.97 -4.94
CA LYS A 74 8.68 -14.86 -5.96
C LYS A 74 8.69 -14.22 -7.33
N LYS A 75 7.59 -13.56 -7.72
CA LYS A 75 7.51 -12.84 -9.00
C LYS A 75 8.59 -11.77 -9.10
N LEU A 76 8.66 -10.88 -8.09
CA LEU A 76 9.60 -9.77 -8.10
C LEU A 76 11.07 -10.22 -7.97
N GLU A 77 11.31 -11.31 -7.25
CA GLU A 77 12.64 -11.93 -7.13
C GLU A 77 13.11 -12.51 -8.47
N ALA A 78 12.23 -13.19 -9.19
CA ALA A 78 12.52 -13.72 -10.54
C ALA A 78 12.82 -12.60 -11.55
N GLU A 79 12.24 -11.41 -11.37
CA GLU A 79 12.51 -10.22 -12.18
C GLU A 79 13.78 -9.46 -11.73
N GLY A 80 14.48 -9.92 -10.68
CA GLY A 80 15.68 -9.27 -10.15
C GLY A 80 15.42 -7.93 -9.44
N VAL A 81 14.17 -7.69 -9.00
CA VAL A 81 13.79 -6.43 -8.35
C VAL A 81 14.57 -6.18 -7.06
N PHE A 82 14.94 -7.26 -6.35
CA PHE A 82 15.68 -7.20 -5.08
C PHE A 82 17.20 -7.32 -5.22
N ALA A 83 17.72 -7.31 -6.45
CA ALA A 83 19.15 -7.40 -6.70
C ALA A 83 19.92 -6.28 -5.98
N LEU A 84 21.09 -6.62 -5.42
CA LEU A 84 21.92 -5.68 -4.65
C LEU A 84 22.38 -4.49 -5.49
N GLU A 85 22.62 -4.71 -6.77
CA GLU A 85 23.05 -3.70 -7.74
C GLU A 85 22.00 -2.60 -7.95
N ARG A 86 20.74 -2.89 -7.63
CA ARG A 86 19.64 -1.92 -7.70
C ARG A 86 19.53 -1.05 -6.44
N LYS A 87 20.18 -1.45 -5.34
CA LYS A 87 20.14 -0.70 -4.09
C LYS A 87 21.04 0.52 -4.17
N ARG A 88 20.49 1.67 -3.84
CA ARG A 88 21.23 2.93 -3.78
C ARG A 88 21.95 3.06 -2.45
N MET A 89 23.20 3.51 -2.48
CA MET A 89 23.95 3.85 -1.29
C MET A 89 23.35 5.07 -0.62
N LEU A 90 23.29 5.08 0.70
CA LEU A 90 22.95 6.27 1.47
C LEU A 90 24.13 7.26 1.35
N PRO A 91 23.85 8.56 1.15
CA PRO A 91 24.89 9.58 1.25
C PRO A 91 25.51 9.64 2.65
N ASP A 92 26.79 9.95 2.75
CA ASP A 92 27.49 10.07 4.04
C ASP A 92 26.88 11.19 4.91
N TYR A 93 26.39 12.23 4.27
CA TYR A 93 25.76 13.38 4.93
C TYR A 93 24.42 13.70 4.26
N VAL A 94 23.32 13.26 4.88
CA VAL A 94 21.96 13.57 4.45
C VAL A 94 21.50 14.83 5.16
N GLN A 95 21.00 15.82 4.42
CA GLN A 95 20.43 17.05 4.97
C GLN A 95 18.94 17.21 4.64
N ARG A 96 18.51 16.71 3.49
CA ARG A 96 17.14 16.85 3.00
C ARG A 96 16.45 15.49 2.94
N ILE A 97 15.49 15.30 3.82
CA ILE A 97 14.80 14.02 3.99
C ILE A 97 13.34 14.18 3.57
N GLY A 98 12.85 13.28 2.71
CA GLY A 98 11.43 13.09 2.48
C GLY A 98 10.86 12.05 3.43
N VAL A 99 9.73 12.31 4.06
CA VAL A 99 9.05 11.35 4.94
C VAL A 99 7.63 11.14 4.47
N SER A 100 7.25 9.89 4.21
CA SER A 100 5.86 9.49 3.96
C SER A 100 5.35 8.66 5.13
N THR A 101 4.38 9.19 5.84
CA THR A 101 3.77 8.58 7.02
C THR A 101 2.42 9.21 7.31
N SER A 102 1.67 8.66 8.26
CA SER A 102 0.48 9.32 8.81
C SER A 102 0.88 10.36 9.85
N THR A 103 0.55 11.63 9.60
CA THR A 103 0.81 12.73 10.54
C THR A 103 -0.05 12.65 11.80
N LYS A 104 -1.08 11.80 11.82
CA LYS A 104 -1.93 11.54 12.99
C LYS A 104 -1.40 10.41 13.87
N GLY A 105 -0.38 9.67 13.43
CA GLY A 105 0.22 8.56 14.15
C GLY A 105 1.32 9.01 15.12
N ALA A 106 1.62 8.18 16.13
CA ALA A 106 2.70 8.45 17.08
C ALA A 106 4.10 8.41 16.42
N VAL A 107 4.25 7.64 15.34
CA VAL A 107 5.54 7.40 14.67
C VAL A 107 6.17 8.67 14.13
N ILE A 108 5.38 9.66 13.70
CA ILE A 108 5.95 10.94 13.22
C ILE A 108 6.66 11.68 14.36
N HIS A 109 6.08 11.69 15.55
CA HIS A 109 6.67 12.33 16.73
C HIS A 109 7.92 11.59 17.21
N ASP A 110 7.92 10.25 17.13
CA ASP A 110 9.12 9.46 17.41
C ASP A 110 10.23 9.77 16.41
N GLY A 111 9.88 9.90 15.13
CA GLY A 111 10.79 10.29 14.07
C GLY A 111 11.40 11.67 14.29
N GLU A 112 10.58 12.66 14.62
CA GLU A 112 11.02 14.03 14.91
C GLU A 112 11.95 14.07 16.14
N ASN A 113 11.61 13.34 17.21
CA ASN A 113 12.42 13.27 18.41
C ASN A 113 13.79 12.61 18.15
N ASN A 114 13.82 11.55 17.35
CA ASN A 114 15.07 10.83 17.02
C ASN A 114 15.94 11.62 16.03
N LEU A 115 15.35 12.35 15.09
CA LEU A 115 16.10 13.24 14.19
C LEU A 115 16.74 14.42 14.95
N GLY A 116 16.15 14.82 16.08
CA GLY A 116 16.70 15.89 16.90
C GLY A 116 16.79 17.22 16.18
N LYS A 117 17.63 18.13 16.70
CA LYS A 117 17.83 19.49 16.19
C LYS A 117 19.16 19.63 15.41
N PHE A 118 19.47 18.67 14.55
CA PHE A 118 20.74 18.64 13.80
C PHE A 118 20.70 19.36 12.45
N GLY A 119 19.66 20.14 12.17
CA GLY A 119 19.57 20.95 10.97
C GLY A 119 19.05 20.22 9.73
N PHE A 120 18.40 19.07 9.89
CA PHE A 120 17.74 18.38 8.79
C PHE A 120 16.54 19.18 8.25
N ALA A 121 16.46 19.31 6.94
CA ALA A 121 15.25 19.77 6.26
C ALA A 121 14.36 18.56 5.98
N VAL A 122 13.23 18.46 6.69
CA VAL A 122 12.31 17.33 6.59
C VAL A 122 11.05 17.74 5.82
N ASN A 123 10.82 17.10 4.68
CA ASN A 123 9.61 17.26 3.88
C ASN A 123 8.65 16.11 4.19
N VAL A 124 7.56 16.39 4.88
CA VAL A 124 6.56 15.37 5.22
C VAL A 124 5.39 15.42 4.25
N ILE A 125 5.04 14.28 3.66
CA ILE A 125 3.76 14.12 2.96
C ILE A 125 2.90 13.17 3.76
N ASP A 126 1.76 13.71 4.25
CA ASP A 126 0.76 12.92 4.97
C ASP A 126 0.17 11.86 4.04
N SER A 127 0.20 10.62 4.48
CA SER A 127 -0.35 9.50 3.76
C SER A 127 -0.90 8.46 4.72
N ARG A 128 -2.02 7.87 4.37
CA ARG A 128 -2.47 6.67 5.07
C ARG A 128 -1.43 5.57 4.88
N VAL A 129 -1.04 4.91 5.97
CA VAL A 129 -0.02 3.86 5.98
C VAL A 129 -0.54 2.52 6.54
N GLU A 130 -1.85 2.39 6.71
CA GLU A 130 -2.50 1.21 7.29
C GLU A 130 -3.75 0.80 6.52
N GLY A 131 -3.95 -0.53 6.42
CA GLY A 131 -5.06 -1.18 5.72
C GLY A 131 -4.95 -1.10 4.20
N ALA A 132 -5.77 -1.86 3.49
CA ALA A 132 -5.72 -1.97 2.03
C ALA A 132 -5.95 -0.63 1.31
N GLN A 133 -6.71 0.28 1.92
CA GLN A 133 -6.95 1.62 1.36
C GLN A 133 -5.70 2.52 1.36
N ALA A 134 -4.61 2.11 2.02
CA ALA A 134 -3.39 2.91 2.08
C ALA A 134 -2.54 2.83 0.80
N ALA A 135 -2.70 1.81 -0.03
CA ALA A 135 -1.85 1.61 -1.21
C ALA A 135 -1.90 2.80 -2.19
N ALA A 136 -3.10 3.28 -2.53
CA ALA A 136 -3.27 4.38 -3.48
C ALA A 136 -2.73 5.72 -2.95
N PRO A 137 -3.09 6.19 -1.73
CA PRO A 137 -2.55 7.44 -1.19
C PRO A 137 -1.03 7.36 -0.95
N LEU A 138 -0.50 6.22 -0.50
CA LEU A 138 0.93 6.03 -0.31
C LEU A 138 1.70 6.11 -1.64
N LEU A 139 1.19 5.45 -2.68
CA LEU A 139 1.76 5.55 -4.03
C LEU A 139 1.73 7.00 -4.55
N ALA A 140 0.64 7.73 -4.31
CA ALA A 140 0.53 9.13 -4.70
C ALA A 140 1.53 10.02 -3.92
N ALA A 141 1.70 9.77 -2.62
CA ALA A 141 2.66 10.47 -1.78
C ALA A 141 4.11 10.25 -2.26
N ILE A 142 4.50 9.01 -2.56
CA ILE A 142 5.83 8.69 -3.07
C ILE A 142 6.07 9.36 -4.43
N LYS A 143 5.08 9.35 -5.33
CA LYS A 143 5.17 10.07 -6.62
C LYS A 143 5.30 11.58 -6.45
N ALA A 144 4.63 12.16 -5.45
CA ALA A 144 4.77 13.57 -5.14
C ALA A 144 6.18 13.91 -4.59
N MET A 145 6.73 13.05 -3.73
CA MET A 145 8.09 13.19 -3.19
C MET A 145 9.17 13.22 -4.30
N ARG A 146 8.93 12.55 -5.41
CA ARG A 146 9.85 12.53 -6.57
C ARG A 146 10.13 13.92 -7.16
N ARG A 147 9.25 14.88 -6.89
CA ARG A 147 9.36 16.27 -7.37
C ARG A 147 10.07 17.19 -6.39
N LEU A 148 10.37 16.69 -5.20
CA LEU A 148 11.03 17.47 -4.17
C LEU A 148 12.54 17.24 -4.21
N ASP A 149 13.30 18.26 -3.81
CA ASP A 149 14.74 18.17 -3.66
C ASP A 149 15.07 17.48 -2.33
N ILE A 150 15.11 16.15 -2.35
CA ILE A 150 15.43 15.29 -1.21
C ILE A 150 16.60 14.36 -1.54
N GLU A 151 17.35 13.95 -0.53
CA GLU A 151 18.54 13.09 -0.64
C GLU A 151 18.25 11.66 -0.19
N ALA A 152 17.20 11.47 0.61
CA ALA A 152 16.68 10.17 1.03
C ALA A 152 15.17 10.26 1.22
N LEU A 153 14.47 9.16 0.90
CA LEU A 153 13.06 8.99 1.22
C LEU A 153 12.92 8.00 2.37
N VAL A 154 12.11 8.34 3.36
CA VAL A 154 11.79 7.48 4.49
C VAL A 154 10.29 7.20 4.48
N ILE A 155 9.94 5.92 4.47
CA ILE A 155 8.55 5.45 4.59
C ILE A 155 8.44 4.79 5.94
N ILE A 156 7.67 5.38 6.86
CA ILE A 156 7.54 4.86 8.22
C ILE A 156 6.09 4.61 8.60
N ARG A 157 5.92 3.53 9.33
CA ARG A 157 4.66 3.20 10.01
C ARG A 157 4.95 2.48 11.32
N GLY A 158 4.03 2.62 12.26
CA GLY A 158 4.07 1.91 13.54
C GLY A 158 3.81 0.41 13.41
N GLY A 159 3.87 -0.30 14.53
CA GLY A 159 3.51 -1.72 14.62
C GLY A 159 2.03 -1.95 14.28
N GLY A 160 1.68 -3.19 13.94
CA GLY A 160 0.31 -3.59 13.63
C GLY A 160 0.24 -5.03 13.13
N SER A 161 -0.99 -5.50 12.87
CA SER A 161 -1.22 -6.86 12.35
C SER A 161 -0.86 -6.99 10.87
N LEU A 162 -0.76 -8.24 10.39
CA LEU A 162 -0.53 -8.55 8.97
C LEU A 162 -1.56 -7.91 8.05
N GLU A 163 -2.82 -7.86 8.48
CA GLU A 163 -3.91 -7.22 7.73
C GLU A 163 -3.63 -5.74 7.51
N SER A 164 -3.11 -5.07 8.53
CA SER A 164 -2.78 -3.64 8.44
C SER A 164 -1.60 -3.36 7.51
N LEU A 165 -0.78 -4.37 7.20
CA LEU A 165 0.38 -4.30 6.31
C LEU A 165 0.04 -4.59 4.83
N GLN A 166 -1.19 -4.99 4.49
CA GLN A 166 -1.57 -5.38 3.12
C GLN A 166 -1.20 -4.33 2.07
N ALA A 167 -1.30 -3.04 2.39
CA ALA A 167 -0.95 -1.96 1.47
C ALA A 167 0.50 -2.04 0.96
N PHE A 168 1.41 -2.57 1.77
CA PHE A 168 2.83 -2.71 1.40
C PHE A 168 3.10 -3.93 0.53
N ASN A 169 2.18 -4.90 0.53
CA ASN A 169 2.22 -6.04 -0.39
C ASN A 169 1.58 -5.68 -1.75
N ASN A 170 1.95 -4.53 -2.28
CA ASN A 170 1.43 -3.98 -3.52
C ASN A 170 2.54 -3.82 -4.56
N GLU A 171 2.40 -4.49 -5.70
CA GLU A 171 3.40 -4.51 -6.75
C GLU A 171 3.71 -3.09 -7.28
N ALA A 172 2.70 -2.26 -7.51
CA ALA A 172 2.90 -0.91 -8.02
C ALA A 172 3.68 -0.05 -7.02
N LEU A 173 3.42 -0.22 -5.71
CA LEU A 173 4.15 0.46 -4.65
C LEU A 173 5.62 0.00 -4.60
N VAL A 174 5.88 -1.30 -4.64
CA VAL A 174 7.24 -1.85 -4.64
C VAL A 174 8.02 -1.33 -5.83
N ARG A 175 7.44 -1.35 -7.04
CA ARG A 175 8.10 -0.84 -8.24
C ARG A 175 8.41 0.64 -8.15
N GLU A 176 7.50 1.46 -7.63
CA GLU A 176 7.73 2.90 -7.44
C GLU A 176 8.86 3.16 -6.46
N VAL A 177 8.96 2.36 -5.38
CA VAL A 177 10.06 2.44 -4.40
C VAL A 177 11.41 2.06 -5.02
N VAL A 178 11.44 0.97 -5.79
CA VAL A 178 12.69 0.50 -6.45
C VAL A 178 13.19 1.48 -7.49
N ASP A 179 12.28 2.11 -8.22
CA ASP A 179 12.61 3.09 -9.27
C ASP A 179 12.76 4.51 -8.74
N PHE A 180 12.66 4.70 -7.42
CA PHE A 180 12.79 6.03 -6.82
C PHE A 180 14.22 6.58 -6.99
N PRO A 181 14.39 7.89 -7.32
CA PRO A 181 15.69 8.44 -7.74
C PRO A 181 16.75 8.50 -6.63
N VAL A 182 16.33 8.55 -5.36
CA VAL A 182 17.21 8.55 -4.18
C VAL A 182 17.01 7.30 -3.34
N PRO A 183 17.92 6.98 -2.40
CA PRO A 183 17.74 5.86 -1.49
C PRO A 183 16.42 5.92 -0.73
N VAL A 184 15.75 4.77 -0.58
CA VAL A 184 14.51 4.64 0.19
C VAL A 184 14.76 3.77 1.40
N ILE A 185 14.40 4.28 2.57
CA ILE A 185 14.43 3.57 3.84
C ILE A 185 13.00 3.24 4.23
N ALA A 186 12.72 1.96 4.43
CA ALA A 186 11.41 1.49 4.89
C ALA A 186 11.52 1.05 6.36
N GLY A 187 10.89 1.80 7.25
CA GLY A 187 10.70 1.48 8.67
C GLY A 187 9.25 1.03 8.88
N ILE A 188 9.00 -0.24 8.61
CA ILE A 188 7.65 -0.82 8.67
C ILE A 188 7.68 -1.86 9.77
N GLY A 189 7.02 -1.54 10.88
CA GLY A 189 6.99 -2.36 12.08
C GLY A 189 6.15 -3.64 11.96
#